data_1529420810023fa80b2a8675562c5122
#
_entry.id   1529420810023fa80b2a8675562c5122
#
_cell.length_a   1.000
_cell.length_b   1.000
_cell.length_c   1.000
_cell.angle_alpha   90.00
_cell.angle_beta   90.00
_cell.angle_gamma   90.00
#
_symmetry.space_group_name_H-M   'P 1'
#
loop_
_entity.id
_entity.type
_entity.pdbx_description
1 polymer ?
#
loop_
_entity_poly.entity_id
_entity_poly.type
_entity_poly.pdbx_seq_one_letter_code
_entity_poly.pdbx_strand_id
1 'polypeptide(L)'
;RQTAEDVFDRTLLVSAVAISRDVAVSEGDAISPATSQLMRETSGGQIFYHVHAPDGVYLTGYATPPVPPRDLLNVADRPVYYRAQYRGEDVRVVRLRERGSVGLIEGFTTVTAWQSFAGREALARELGLRAALLLAGMMASIAALVWFGIRIGLSPLTDLQAAVSQRSSDDLRPIRRAVPVEVKGLVGTLNGLFGQVSGAMQSKDAFIANAAHQLRNPIAAVLS
;
A
#
# COMPACT_ATOMS: atom_id res chain seq x y z
N ARG A 1 0.48 -17.18 8.52
CA ARG A 1 -0.88 -17.63 8.93
C ARG A 1 -0.85 -18.50 10.17
N GLN A 2 0.03 -19.49 10.29
CA GLN A 2 0.16 -20.37 11.47
C GLN A 2 0.44 -19.61 12.76
N THR A 3 1.36 -18.65 12.76
CA THR A 3 1.71 -17.85 13.97
C THR A 3 0.54 -17.00 14.50
N ALA A 4 -0.35 -16.53 13.65
CA ALA A 4 -1.50 -15.73 14.09
C ALA A 4 -2.62 -16.61 14.67
N GLU A 5 -2.81 -17.82 14.14
CA GLU A 5 -3.74 -18.80 14.70
C GLU A 5 -3.26 -19.30 16.07
N ASP A 6 -1.96 -19.55 16.23
CA ASP A 6 -1.37 -19.99 17.49
C ASP A 6 -1.53 -18.97 18.62
N VAL A 7 -1.36 -17.68 18.33
CA VAL A 7 -1.58 -16.60 19.29
C VAL A 7 -3.06 -16.52 19.70
N PHE A 8 -3.94 -16.70 18.72
CA PHE A 8 -5.38 -16.66 18.94
C PHE A 8 -5.84 -17.83 19.81
N ASP A 9 -5.35 -19.03 19.51
CA ASP A 9 -5.65 -20.24 20.28
C ASP A 9 -5.16 -20.13 21.72
N ARG A 10 -3.98 -19.55 21.94
CA ARG A 10 -3.47 -19.27 23.30
C ARG A 10 -4.35 -18.27 24.06
N THR A 11 -4.79 -17.21 23.41
CA THR A 11 -5.66 -16.22 24.05
C THR A 11 -7.00 -16.83 24.46
N LEU A 12 -7.61 -17.63 23.58
CA LEU A 12 -8.85 -18.34 23.87
C LEU A 12 -8.65 -19.36 25.00
N LEU A 13 -7.52 -20.09 25.01
CA LEU A 13 -7.21 -21.04 26.08
C LEU A 13 -7.07 -20.36 27.44
N VAL A 14 -6.31 -19.26 27.50
CA VAL A 14 -6.15 -18.49 28.75
C VAL A 14 -7.51 -18.04 29.28
N SER A 15 -8.38 -17.56 28.39
CA SER A 15 -9.73 -17.16 28.75
C SER A 15 -10.59 -18.35 29.25
N ALA A 16 -10.51 -19.49 28.56
CA ALA A 16 -11.26 -20.68 28.97
C ALA A 16 -10.79 -21.21 30.32
N VAL A 17 -9.48 -21.22 30.59
CA VAL A 17 -8.89 -21.62 31.88
C VAL A 17 -9.28 -20.62 32.97
N ALA A 18 -9.27 -19.33 32.70
CA ALA A 18 -9.71 -18.32 33.66
C ALA A 18 -11.19 -18.51 34.04
N ILE A 19 -12.04 -18.80 33.05
CA ILE A 19 -13.46 -19.10 33.26
C ILE A 19 -13.64 -20.37 34.07
N SER A 20 -12.90 -21.45 33.74
CA SER A 20 -12.97 -22.73 34.48
C SER A 20 -12.63 -22.56 35.94
N ARG A 21 -11.57 -21.83 36.26
CA ARG A 21 -11.16 -21.54 37.63
C ARG A 21 -12.18 -20.68 38.38
N ASP A 22 -12.68 -19.66 37.74
CA ASP A 22 -13.64 -18.73 38.33
C ASP A 22 -14.94 -19.45 38.71
N VAL A 23 -15.44 -20.30 37.81
CA VAL A 23 -16.65 -21.12 38.03
C VAL A 23 -16.44 -22.15 39.15
N ALA A 24 -15.24 -22.73 39.26
CA ALA A 24 -14.91 -23.65 40.33
C ALA A 24 -14.89 -22.97 41.73
N VAL A 25 -14.49 -21.70 41.79
CA VAL A 25 -14.45 -20.90 43.02
C VAL A 25 -15.80 -20.33 43.40
N SER A 26 -16.60 -19.92 42.39
CA SER A 26 -17.91 -19.28 42.60
C SER A 26 -19.07 -20.27 42.67
N GLU A 27 -18.80 -21.57 42.73
CA GLU A 27 -19.82 -22.64 42.80
C GLU A 27 -20.86 -22.58 41.64
N GLY A 28 -20.47 -22.01 40.51
CA GLY A 28 -21.32 -21.92 39.32
C GLY A 28 -22.08 -20.61 39.18
N ASP A 29 -21.86 -19.63 40.03
CA ASP A 29 -22.40 -18.28 39.87
C ASP A 29 -21.72 -17.51 38.71
N ALA A 30 -22.21 -16.32 38.43
CA ALA A 30 -21.69 -15.49 37.34
C ALA A 30 -20.19 -15.29 37.43
N ILE A 31 -19.52 -15.18 36.25
CA ILE A 31 -18.08 -14.87 36.16
C ILE A 31 -17.79 -13.56 36.89
N SER A 32 -16.67 -13.59 37.64
CA SER A 32 -16.22 -12.43 38.40
C SER A 32 -15.92 -11.22 37.52
N PRO A 33 -16.09 -10.00 38.02
CA PRO A 33 -15.73 -8.79 37.27
C PRO A 33 -14.27 -8.79 36.80
N ALA A 34 -13.36 -9.36 37.57
CA ALA A 34 -11.93 -9.49 37.26
C ALA A 34 -11.71 -10.38 36.02
N THR A 35 -12.34 -11.54 35.97
CA THR A 35 -12.28 -12.45 34.80
C THR A 35 -12.91 -11.80 33.57
N SER A 36 -14.04 -11.13 33.73
CA SER A 36 -14.68 -10.38 32.63
C SER A 36 -13.81 -9.26 32.10
N GLN A 37 -13.06 -8.55 32.94
CA GLN A 37 -12.13 -7.51 32.54
C GLN A 37 -10.92 -8.09 31.84
N LEU A 38 -10.31 -9.15 32.37
CA LEU A 38 -9.20 -9.86 31.75
C LEU A 38 -9.55 -10.31 30.32
N MET A 39 -10.76 -10.86 30.13
CA MET A 39 -11.23 -11.28 28.82
C MET A 39 -11.32 -10.12 27.84
N ARG A 40 -11.82 -8.96 28.25
CA ARG A 40 -11.92 -7.76 27.40
C ARG A 40 -10.55 -7.20 27.03
N GLU A 41 -9.61 -7.16 27.95
CA GLU A 41 -8.29 -6.60 27.74
C GLU A 41 -7.37 -7.51 26.89
N THR A 42 -7.50 -8.82 27.04
CA THR A 42 -6.58 -9.79 26.41
C THR A 42 -7.02 -10.19 25.01
N SER A 43 -8.32 -10.13 24.70
CA SER A 43 -8.84 -10.76 23.49
C SER A 43 -8.90 -9.87 22.26
N GLY A 44 -8.80 -8.55 22.41
CA GLY A 44 -8.97 -7.60 21.28
C GLY A 44 -10.34 -7.67 20.58
N GLY A 45 -11.35 -8.32 21.24
CA GLY A 45 -12.72 -8.45 20.76
C GLY A 45 -13.58 -9.19 21.77
N GLN A 46 -14.89 -9.31 21.50
CA GLN A 46 -15.81 -9.98 22.39
C GLN A 46 -15.58 -11.50 22.41
N ILE A 47 -15.30 -12.06 23.59
CA ILE A 47 -15.28 -13.50 23.83
C ILE A 47 -16.66 -13.92 24.34
N PHE A 48 -17.20 -14.94 23.71
CA PHE A 48 -18.38 -15.64 24.15
C PHE A 48 -17.96 -16.91 24.86
N TYR A 49 -18.72 -17.34 25.84
CA TYR A 49 -18.43 -18.56 26.59
C TYR A 49 -19.72 -19.28 27.02
N HIS A 50 -19.55 -20.55 27.32
CA HIS A 50 -20.59 -21.42 27.80
C HIS A 50 -19.98 -22.49 28.71
N VAL A 51 -20.57 -22.71 29.87
CA VAL A 51 -20.07 -23.65 30.86
C VAL A 51 -21.16 -24.67 31.23
N HIS A 52 -20.79 -25.97 31.16
CA HIS A 52 -21.59 -27.06 31.63
C HIS A 52 -21.00 -27.68 32.90
N ALA A 53 -21.86 -28.01 33.85
CA ALA A 53 -21.52 -28.82 35.03
C ALA A 53 -21.18 -30.26 34.62
N PRO A 54 -20.63 -31.07 35.56
CA PRO A 54 -20.31 -32.49 35.33
C PRO A 54 -21.51 -33.36 34.88
N ASP A 55 -22.71 -33.01 35.28
CA ASP A 55 -23.97 -33.66 34.89
C ASP A 55 -24.55 -33.15 33.55
N GLY A 56 -23.84 -32.22 32.90
CA GLY A 56 -24.28 -31.62 31.65
C GLY A 56 -25.27 -30.47 31.80
N VAL A 57 -25.58 -30.07 33.03
CA VAL A 57 -26.45 -28.91 33.30
C VAL A 57 -25.71 -27.62 32.93
N TYR A 58 -26.43 -26.68 32.34
CA TYR A 58 -25.95 -25.33 32.08
C TYR A 58 -25.69 -24.57 33.36
N LEU A 59 -24.49 -24.04 33.52
CA LEU A 59 -24.12 -23.21 34.66
C LEU A 59 -24.19 -21.73 34.36
N THR A 60 -23.39 -21.27 33.39
CA THR A 60 -23.28 -19.85 33.10
C THR A 60 -22.83 -19.59 31.66
N GLY A 61 -23.01 -18.38 31.17
CA GLY A 61 -22.58 -17.93 29.85
C GLY A 61 -23.72 -17.79 28.84
N TYR A 62 -23.43 -17.99 27.56
CA TYR A 62 -24.41 -17.93 26.49
C TYR A 62 -25.10 -19.26 26.27
N ALA A 63 -26.42 -19.27 26.15
CA ALA A 63 -27.23 -20.49 26.17
C ALA A 63 -26.98 -21.47 25.00
N THR A 64 -26.52 -20.98 23.86
CA THR A 64 -26.29 -21.80 22.65
C THR A 64 -24.84 -21.71 22.20
N PRO A 65 -23.96 -22.61 22.64
CA PRO A 65 -22.59 -22.68 22.16
C PRO A 65 -22.52 -23.27 20.74
N PRO A 66 -21.46 -22.94 19.97
CA PRO A 66 -21.21 -23.60 18.69
C PRO A 66 -21.04 -25.11 18.85
N VAL A 67 -21.70 -25.88 17.99
CA VAL A 67 -21.68 -27.35 18.07
C VAL A 67 -20.32 -27.88 17.63
N PRO A 68 -19.66 -28.70 18.45
CA PRO A 68 -18.39 -29.31 18.08
C PRO A 68 -18.60 -30.42 17.01
N PRO A 69 -17.62 -30.67 16.14
CA PRO A 69 -17.59 -31.86 15.29
C PRO A 69 -17.71 -33.16 16.10
N ARG A 70 -18.35 -34.18 15.53
CA ARG A 70 -18.68 -35.44 16.23
C ARG A 70 -17.45 -36.17 16.79
N ASP A 71 -16.35 -36.11 16.08
CA ASP A 71 -15.06 -36.70 16.44
C ASP A 71 -14.40 -36.02 17.65
N LEU A 72 -14.79 -34.78 17.96
CA LEU A 72 -14.24 -33.98 19.05
C LEU A 72 -15.12 -33.97 20.31
N LEU A 73 -16.27 -34.60 20.27
CA LEU A 73 -17.23 -34.58 21.38
C LEU A 73 -16.69 -35.20 22.67
N ASN A 74 -15.91 -36.28 22.59
CA ASN A 74 -15.46 -37.09 23.70
C ASN A 74 -13.98 -36.93 24.07
N VAL A 75 -13.30 -35.94 23.51
CA VAL A 75 -11.90 -35.67 23.85
C VAL A 75 -11.86 -35.05 25.25
N ALA A 76 -11.24 -35.75 26.21
CA ALA A 76 -11.02 -35.27 27.58
C ALA A 76 -9.54 -34.93 27.79
N ASP A 77 -9.23 -34.19 28.84
CA ASP A 77 -7.90 -33.89 29.37
C ASP A 77 -6.96 -33.03 28.50
N ARG A 78 -7.44 -32.50 27.37
CA ARG A 78 -6.71 -31.51 26.58
C ARG A 78 -7.65 -30.52 25.91
N PRO A 79 -7.21 -29.26 25.65
CA PRO A 79 -8.01 -28.29 24.94
C PRO A 79 -8.18 -28.71 23.47
N VAL A 80 -9.40 -28.59 22.96
CA VAL A 80 -9.75 -28.89 21.59
C VAL A 80 -10.15 -27.63 20.89
N TYR A 81 -9.54 -27.37 19.72
CA TYR A 81 -9.78 -26.20 18.92
C TYR A 81 -10.50 -26.58 17.62
N TYR A 82 -11.55 -25.83 17.27
CA TYR A 82 -12.24 -26.02 16.01
C TYR A 82 -12.81 -24.70 15.47
N ARG A 83 -13.22 -24.70 14.21
CA ARG A 83 -13.94 -23.59 13.59
C ARG A 83 -15.41 -23.97 13.53
N ALA A 84 -16.28 -22.98 13.77
CA ALA A 84 -17.71 -23.15 13.72
C ALA A 84 -18.37 -21.85 13.23
N GLN A 85 -19.65 -21.90 12.98
CA GLN A 85 -20.47 -20.72 12.72
C GLN A 85 -21.31 -20.39 13.97
N TYR A 86 -21.29 -19.12 14.34
CA TYR A 86 -22.11 -18.60 15.42
C TYR A 86 -22.76 -17.30 15.00
N ARG A 87 -24.10 -17.26 14.98
CA ARG A 87 -24.89 -16.11 14.52
C ARG A 87 -24.53 -15.61 13.11
N GLY A 88 -24.15 -16.52 12.21
CA GLY A 88 -23.76 -16.20 10.83
C GLY A 88 -22.33 -15.73 10.66
N GLU A 89 -21.53 -15.70 11.71
CA GLU A 89 -20.11 -15.37 11.65
C GLU A 89 -19.24 -16.60 11.87
N ASP A 90 -18.10 -16.67 11.20
CA ASP A 90 -17.08 -17.68 11.44
C ASP A 90 -16.37 -17.40 12.76
N VAL A 91 -16.36 -18.39 13.65
CA VAL A 91 -15.76 -18.29 14.97
C VAL A 91 -14.70 -19.36 15.18
N ARG A 92 -13.67 -19.00 15.93
CA ARG A 92 -12.74 -19.97 16.52
C ARG A 92 -13.26 -20.35 17.89
N VAL A 93 -13.27 -21.64 18.16
CA VAL A 93 -13.79 -22.22 19.40
C VAL A 93 -12.69 -23.00 20.09
N VAL A 94 -12.55 -22.83 21.40
CA VAL A 94 -11.82 -23.73 22.27
C VAL A 94 -12.81 -24.42 23.20
N ARG A 95 -12.68 -25.71 23.33
CA ARG A 95 -13.40 -26.51 24.30
C ARG A 95 -12.42 -27.12 25.25
N LEU A 96 -12.56 -26.80 26.55
CA LEU A 96 -11.75 -27.30 27.66
C LEU A 96 -12.63 -28.16 28.51
N ARG A 97 -12.14 -29.36 28.83
CA ARG A 97 -12.85 -30.29 29.68
C ARG A 97 -11.91 -30.68 30.82
N GLU A 98 -12.23 -30.21 32.03
CA GLU A 98 -11.40 -30.39 33.20
C GLU A 98 -12.17 -31.16 34.27
N ARG A 99 -11.46 -32.07 34.97
CA ARG A 99 -12.03 -32.75 36.12
C ARG A 99 -12.04 -31.79 37.31
N GLY A 100 -13.18 -31.61 37.92
CA GLY A 100 -13.36 -30.75 39.10
C GLY A 100 -14.66 -31.05 39.79
N SER A 101 -14.93 -30.33 40.88
CA SER A 101 -16.21 -30.32 41.56
C SER A 101 -16.84 -28.94 41.44
N VAL A 102 -18.16 -28.93 41.22
CA VAL A 102 -18.98 -27.72 41.31
C VAL A 102 -20.02 -28.02 42.39
N GLY A 103 -19.88 -27.38 43.55
CA GLY A 103 -20.63 -27.72 44.75
C GLY A 103 -20.36 -29.17 45.20
N LEU A 104 -21.38 -30.01 45.29
CA LEU A 104 -21.30 -31.41 45.71
C LEU A 104 -21.14 -32.41 44.53
N ILE A 105 -21.09 -31.93 43.29
CA ILE A 105 -21.04 -32.76 42.07
C ILE A 105 -19.61 -32.85 41.57
N GLU A 106 -19.01 -34.07 41.63
CA GLU A 106 -17.69 -34.36 41.07
C GLU A 106 -17.84 -34.86 39.62
N GLY A 107 -16.91 -34.42 38.73
CA GLY A 107 -16.90 -34.90 37.37
C GLY A 107 -16.16 -33.96 36.42
N PHE A 108 -16.54 -33.94 35.14
CA PHE A 108 -15.91 -33.12 34.15
C PHE A 108 -16.73 -31.85 33.86
N THR A 109 -16.23 -30.70 34.27
CA THR A 109 -16.77 -29.39 33.83
C THR A 109 -16.28 -29.11 32.44
N THR A 110 -17.19 -28.68 31.58
CA THR A 110 -16.86 -28.33 30.18
C THR A 110 -17.03 -26.84 29.95
N VAL A 111 -15.93 -26.16 29.63
CA VAL A 111 -15.91 -24.75 29.23
C VAL A 111 -15.74 -24.67 27.73
N THR A 112 -16.63 -24.00 27.05
CA THR A 112 -16.55 -23.69 25.63
C THR A 112 -16.43 -22.18 25.50
N ALA A 113 -15.31 -21.70 24.95
CA ALA A 113 -15.13 -20.27 24.66
C ALA A 113 -14.92 -20.06 23.16
N TRP A 114 -15.50 -18.99 22.61
CA TRP A 114 -15.35 -18.70 21.19
C TRP A 114 -15.30 -17.20 20.94
N GLN A 115 -14.66 -16.85 19.81
CA GLN A 115 -14.49 -15.48 19.35
C GLN A 115 -14.63 -15.41 17.84
N SER A 116 -15.25 -14.34 17.33
CA SER A 116 -15.39 -14.08 15.90
C SER A 116 -14.09 -13.58 15.29
N PHE A 117 -13.85 -14.00 14.04
CA PHE A 117 -12.77 -13.45 13.18
C PHE A 117 -13.14 -12.10 12.56
N ALA A 118 -14.43 -11.77 12.45
CA ALA A 118 -14.94 -10.65 11.67
C ALA A 118 -14.34 -9.28 12.09
N GLY A 119 -14.17 -9.05 13.39
CA GLY A 119 -13.61 -7.79 13.89
C GLY A 119 -12.16 -7.54 13.46
N ARG A 120 -11.34 -8.57 13.41
CA ARG A 120 -9.93 -8.47 12.99
C ARG A 120 -9.76 -8.35 11.49
N GLU A 121 -10.57 -9.06 10.74
CA GLU A 121 -10.56 -8.95 9.26
C GLU A 121 -11.01 -7.57 8.80
N ALA A 122 -12.02 -6.99 9.44
CA ALA A 122 -12.46 -5.64 9.17
C ALA A 122 -11.35 -4.61 9.45
N LEU A 123 -10.69 -4.69 10.61
CA LEU A 123 -9.58 -3.81 10.97
C LEU A 123 -8.38 -3.98 10.03
N ALA A 124 -7.99 -5.23 9.72
CA ALA A 124 -6.89 -5.50 8.80
C ALA A 124 -7.18 -4.97 7.39
N ARG A 125 -8.42 -5.08 6.93
CA ARG A 125 -8.86 -4.55 5.63
C ARG A 125 -8.87 -3.03 5.61
N GLU A 126 -9.34 -2.39 6.68
CA GLU A 126 -9.33 -0.94 6.82
C GLU A 126 -7.90 -0.37 6.85
N LEU A 127 -7.01 -0.96 7.66
CA LEU A 127 -5.61 -0.57 7.74
C LEU A 127 -4.89 -0.81 6.40
N GLY A 128 -5.17 -1.95 5.75
CA GLY A 128 -4.63 -2.26 4.42
C GLY A 128 -5.06 -1.25 3.36
N LEU A 129 -6.33 -0.85 3.36
CA LEU A 129 -6.85 0.16 2.44
C LEU A 129 -6.21 1.53 2.67
N ARG A 130 -6.10 1.95 3.93
CA ARG A 130 -5.43 3.23 4.28
C ARG A 130 -3.97 3.24 3.84
N ALA A 131 -3.23 2.15 4.09
CA ALA A 131 -1.84 2.02 3.65
C ALA A 131 -1.72 2.05 2.12
N ALA A 132 -2.60 1.35 1.41
CA ALA A 132 -2.63 1.35 -0.05
C ALA A 132 -2.92 2.75 -0.63
N LEU A 133 -3.86 3.50 -0.05
CA LEU A 133 -4.17 4.87 -0.46
C LEU A 133 -2.98 5.83 -0.22
N LEU A 134 -2.30 5.72 0.91
CA LEU A 134 -1.10 6.51 1.19
C LEU A 134 0.03 6.22 0.19
N LEU A 135 0.29 4.95 -0.09
CA LEU A 135 1.30 4.54 -1.07
C LEU A 135 0.94 5.02 -2.49
N ALA A 136 -0.32 4.88 -2.89
CA ALA A 136 -0.80 5.37 -4.19
C ALA A 136 -0.67 6.90 -4.30
N GLY A 137 -0.99 7.65 -3.25
CA GLY A 137 -0.81 9.10 -3.20
C GLY A 137 0.65 9.52 -3.31
N MET A 138 1.55 8.80 -2.62
CA MET A 138 2.98 9.06 -2.71
C MET A 138 3.53 8.75 -4.11
N MET A 139 3.15 7.63 -4.72
CA MET A 139 3.53 7.31 -6.11
C MET A 139 3.01 8.34 -7.11
N ALA A 140 1.75 8.76 -6.98
CA ALA A 140 1.16 9.79 -7.83
C ALA A 140 1.91 11.14 -7.70
N SER A 141 2.29 11.51 -6.48
CA SER A 141 3.08 12.73 -6.20
C SER A 141 4.46 12.68 -6.87
N ILE A 142 5.16 11.54 -6.76
CA ILE A 142 6.47 11.34 -7.40
C ILE A 142 6.31 11.38 -8.93
N ALA A 143 5.32 10.70 -9.48
CA ALA A 143 5.05 10.71 -10.91
C ALA A 143 4.74 12.11 -11.44
N ALA A 144 3.95 12.88 -10.71
CA ALA A 144 3.66 14.28 -11.03
C ALA A 144 4.93 15.14 -11.00
N LEU A 145 5.75 15.00 -9.95
CA LEU A 145 7.01 15.75 -9.82
C LEU A 145 7.97 15.44 -10.98
N VAL A 146 8.12 14.18 -11.34
CA VAL A 146 8.95 13.76 -12.49
C VAL A 146 8.38 14.30 -13.80
N TRP A 147 7.06 14.18 -13.99
CA TRP A 147 6.39 14.71 -15.18
C TRP A 147 6.60 16.22 -15.35
N PHE A 148 6.36 16.99 -14.28
CA PHE A 148 6.57 18.45 -14.31
C PHE A 148 8.04 18.81 -14.50
N GLY A 149 8.95 18.09 -13.80
CA GLY A 149 10.39 18.32 -13.94
C GLY A 149 10.89 18.09 -15.35
N ILE A 150 10.49 17.00 -16.00
CA ILE A 150 10.83 16.71 -17.39
C ILE A 150 10.23 17.77 -18.34
N ARG A 151 8.97 18.12 -18.16
CA ARG A 151 8.28 19.08 -19.03
C ARG A 151 8.91 20.46 -18.94
N ILE A 152 9.21 20.94 -17.74
CA ILE A 152 9.84 22.24 -17.53
C ILE A 152 11.30 22.22 -18.00
N GLY A 153 12.03 21.14 -17.67
CA GLY A 153 13.44 21.01 -18.04
C GLY A 153 13.69 20.88 -19.54
N LEU A 154 12.77 20.24 -20.27
CA LEU A 154 12.90 20.04 -21.73
C LEU A 154 12.22 21.15 -22.56
N SER A 155 11.39 22.00 -21.96
CA SER A 155 10.73 23.11 -22.68
C SER A 155 11.70 24.01 -23.46
N PRO A 156 12.88 24.39 -22.93
CA PRO A 156 13.82 25.24 -23.68
C PRO A 156 14.37 24.58 -24.94
N LEU A 157 14.47 23.25 -24.95
CA LEU A 157 14.94 22.51 -26.15
C LEU A 157 13.88 22.50 -27.25
N THR A 158 12.60 22.30 -26.89
CA THR A 158 11.48 22.35 -27.84
C THR A 158 11.31 23.75 -28.39
N ASP A 159 11.49 24.80 -27.59
CA ASP A 159 11.45 26.18 -27.99
C ASP A 159 12.60 26.53 -28.95
N LEU A 160 13.82 25.99 -28.68
CA LEU A 160 14.95 26.18 -29.59
C LEU A 160 14.73 25.45 -30.92
N GLN A 161 14.24 24.23 -30.89
CA GLN A 161 13.89 23.48 -32.10
C GLN A 161 12.87 24.26 -32.95
N ALA A 162 11.81 24.77 -32.35
CA ALA A 162 10.81 25.58 -33.04
C ALA A 162 11.41 26.85 -33.63
N ALA A 163 12.30 27.53 -32.89
CA ALA A 163 12.97 28.74 -33.38
C ALA A 163 13.91 28.49 -34.57
N VAL A 164 14.56 27.31 -34.60
CA VAL A 164 15.40 26.93 -35.74
C VAL A 164 14.58 26.45 -36.92
N SER A 165 13.53 25.67 -36.73
CA SER A 165 12.69 25.11 -37.80
C SER A 165 11.84 26.14 -38.51
N GLN A 166 11.49 27.25 -37.86
CA GLN A 166 10.73 28.37 -38.46
C GLN A 166 11.62 29.35 -39.24
N ARG A 167 12.95 29.20 -39.25
CA ARG A 167 13.85 30.05 -40.01
C ARG A 167 13.86 29.65 -41.47
N SER A 168 13.92 30.64 -42.34
CA SER A 168 14.26 30.43 -43.73
C SER A 168 15.73 30.01 -43.86
N SER A 169 16.07 29.24 -44.91
CA SER A 169 17.44 28.86 -45.25
C SER A 169 18.43 30.03 -45.33
N ASP A 170 17.93 31.24 -45.59
CA ASP A 170 18.73 32.46 -45.75
C ASP A 170 18.83 33.28 -44.44
N ASP A 171 18.11 32.92 -43.36
CA ASP A 171 18.15 33.65 -42.09
C ASP A 171 19.31 33.13 -41.19
N LEU A 172 20.49 33.66 -41.43
CA LEU A 172 21.73 33.35 -40.70
C LEU A 172 21.98 34.25 -39.48
N ARG A 173 20.96 35.03 -39.04
CA ARG A 173 21.10 35.90 -37.86
C ARG A 173 21.34 35.10 -36.57
N PRO A 174 22.22 35.59 -35.65
CA PRO A 174 22.50 34.87 -34.43
C PRO A 174 21.26 34.70 -33.57
N ILE A 175 21.16 33.56 -32.88
CA ILE A 175 20.12 33.26 -31.87
C ILE A 175 20.44 34.04 -30.60
N ARG A 176 19.63 35.07 -30.29
CA ARG A 176 19.80 35.97 -29.14
C ARG A 176 18.83 35.68 -28.00
N ARG A 177 18.11 34.56 -28.03
CA ARG A 177 17.13 34.21 -27.00
C ARG A 177 17.85 33.77 -25.69
N ALA A 178 17.28 34.16 -24.55
CA ALA A 178 17.76 33.65 -23.26
C ALA A 178 17.55 32.13 -23.19
N VAL A 179 18.64 31.39 -22.99
CA VAL A 179 18.62 29.93 -22.88
C VAL A 179 19.28 29.51 -21.56
N PRO A 180 18.87 28.36 -20.98
CA PRO A 180 19.54 27.80 -19.83
C PRO A 180 21.02 27.56 -20.04
N VAL A 181 21.78 27.51 -18.94
CA VAL A 181 23.23 27.39 -18.96
C VAL A 181 23.70 26.12 -19.69
N GLU A 182 22.92 25.05 -19.60
CA GLU A 182 23.16 23.73 -20.20
C GLU A 182 23.15 23.77 -21.72
N VAL A 183 22.38 24.65 -22.33
CA VAL A 183 22.24 24.77 -23.81
C VAL A 183 23.00 25.96 -24.38
N LYS A 184 23.62 26.82 -23.55
CA LYS A 184 24.42 27.96 -24.02
C LYS A 184 25.55 27.55 -24.96
N GLY A 185 26.25 26.46 -24.65
CA GLY A 185 27.32 25.92 -25.49
C GLY A 185 26.83 25.54 -26.88
N LEU A 186 25.67 24.86 -26.96
CA LEU A 186 25.07 24.48 -28.25
C LEU A 186 24.66 25.69 -29.06
N VAL A 187 24.03 26.70 -28.46
CA VAL A 187 23.66 27.93 -29.12
C VAL A 187 24.88 28.73 -29.59
N GLY A 188 25.96 28.73 -28.81
CA GLY A 188 27.22 29.34 -29.21
C GLY A 188 27.82 28.69 -30.44
N THR A 189 27.84 27.37 -30.52
CA THR A 189 28.33 26.61 -31.67
C THR A 189 27.49 26.90 -32.92
N LEU A 190 26.15 26.89 -32.79
CA LEU A 190 25.24 27.22 -33.89
C LEU A 190 25.44 28.63 -34.40
N ASN A 191 25.59 29.62 -33.53
CA ASN A 191 25.85 31.01 -33.92
C ASN A 191 27.19 31.13 -34.62
N GLY A 192 28.22 30.36 -34.22
CA GLY A 192 29.52 30.28 -34.91
C GLY A 192 29.39 29.76 -36.34
N LEU A 193 28.61 28.67 -36.53
CA LEU A 193 28.33 28.11 -37.85
C LEU A 193 27.56 29.09 -38.73
N PHE A 194 26.53 29.78 -38.22
CA PHE A 194 25.82 30.80 -38.97
C PHE A 194 26.75 31.95 -39.41
N GLY A 195 27.67 32.37 -38.54
CA GLY A 195 28.68 33.38 -38.89
C GLY A 195 29.61 32.92 -40.01
N GLN A 196 30.08 31.68 -40.00
CA GLN A 196 30.93 31.12 -41.06
C GLN A 196 30.19 31.04 -42.41
N VAL A 197 28.93 30.54 -42.39
CA VAL A 197 28.12 30.44 -43.63
C VAL A 197 27.83 31.83 -44.19
N SER A 198 27.46 32.79 -43.34
CA SER A 198 27.23 34.18 -43.77
C SER A 198 28.48 34.82 -44.40
N GLY A 199 29.63 34.62 -43.79
CA GLY A 199 30.92 35.09 -44.32
C GLY A 199 31.24 34.47 -45.69
N ALA A 200 31.03 33.16 -45.84
CA ALA A 200 31.24 32.47 -47.12
C ALA A 200 30.27 32.97 -48.22
N MET A 201 28.99 33.23 -47.87
CA MET A 201 28.04 33.81 -48.81
C MET A 201 28.43 35.23 -49.26
N GLN A 202 28.80 36.09 -48.32
CA GLN A 202 29.29 37.44 -48.65
C GLN A 202 30.53 37.44 -49.55
N SER A 203 31.48 36.54 -49.27
CA SER A 203 32.68 36.36 -50.11
C SER A 203 32.32 35.91 -51.52
N LYS A 204 31.36 34.97 -51.64
CA LYS A 204 30.86 34.51 -52.94
C LYS A 204 30.18 35.62 -53.71
N ASP A 205 29.34 36.44 -53.07
CA ASP A 205 28.63 37.53 -53.69
C ASP A 205 29.59 38.66 -54.15
N ALA A 206 30.59 38.96 -53.33
CA ALA A 206 31.66 39.89 -53.67
C ALA A 206 32.49 39.39 -54.88
N PHE A 207 32.78 38.07 -54.91
CA PHE A 207 33.50 37.45 -56.04
C PHE A 207 32.66 37.55 -57.33
N ILE A 208 31.36 37.23 -57.28
CA ILE A 208 30.47 37.33 -58.44
C ILE A 208 30.36 38.77 -58.94
N ALA A 209 30.24 39.75 -58.04
CA ALA A 209 30.17 41.16 -58.38
C ALA A 209 31.45 41.63 -59.08
N ASN A 210 32.64 41.28 -58.51
CA ASN A 210 33.93 41.60 -59.08
C ASN A 210 34.14 40.94 -60.48
N ALA A 211 33.78 39.67 -60.62
CA ALA A 211 33.85 38.95 -61.87
C ALA A 211 32.97 39.61 -62.97
N ALA A 212 31.74 39.94 -62.55
CA ALA A 212 30.81 40.69 -63.52
C ALA A 212 31.36 42.03 -63.98
N HIS A 213 31.97 42.81 -63.08
CA HIS A 213 32.64 44.05 -63.40
C HIS A 213 33.85 43.85 -64.32
N GLN A 214 34.68 42.86 -64.08
CA GLN A 214 35.88 42.56 -64.91
C GLN A 214 35.47 42.03 -66.31
N LEU A 215 34.37 41.32 -66.46
CA LEU A 215 33.85 40.84 -67.73
C LEU A 215 33.19 41.95 -68.55
N ARG A 216 32.60 42.94 -67.89
CA ARG A 216 31.95 44.05 -68.56
C ARG A 216 32.93 44.97 -69.29
N ASN A 217 34.11 45.19 -68.72
CA ASN A 217 35.14 46.04 -69.27
C ASN A 217 35.65 45.61 -70.69
N PRO A 218 36.05 44.37 -70.93
CA PRO A 218 36.50 43.91 -72.20
C PRO A 218 35.40 43.82 -73.24
N ILE A 219 34.15 43.52 -72.81
CA ILE A 219 33.02 43.47 -73.75
C ILE A 219 32.71 44.88 -74.26
N ALA A 220 32.79 45.92 -73.44
CA ALA A 220 32.63 47.29 -73.85
C ALA A 220 33.74 47.78 -74.81
N ALA A 221 34.95 47.26 -74.66
CA ALA A 221 36.09 47.60 -75.55
C ALA A 221 36.07 46.90 -76.92
N VAL A 222 35.32 45.81 -77.09
CA VAL A 222 35.16 45.09 -78.36
C VAL A 222 33.98 45.67 -79.21
N LEU A 223 33.07 46.38 -78.57
CA LEU A 223 31.89 46.97 -79.19
C LEU A 223 32.07 48.49 -79.61
N SER A 224 33.22 49.07 -79.33
CA SER A 224 33.63 50.43 -79.75
C SER A 224 34.62 50.36 -80.91
#